data_3a551f385d05d524d9158bf71fe38bf1
#
_entry.id   3a551f385d05d524d9158bf71fe38bf1
#
_cell.length_a   1.000
_cell.length_b   1.000
_cell.length_c   1.000
_cell.angle_alpha   90.00
_cell.angle_beta   90.00
_cell.angle_gamma   90.00
#
_symmetry.space_group_name_H-M   'P 1'
#
loop_
_entity.id
_entity.type
_entity.pdbx_description
1 polymer ?
#
loop_
_entity_poly.entity_id
_entity_poly.type
_entity_poly.pdbx_seq_one_letter_code
_entity_poly.pdbx_strand_id
1 'polypeptide(L)'
;MGKQEVKTRQDERVAIVAGLRTPFARQSTEFSQVPAVDLGKMVVSDLLARTDIDPKLIEQVVFGQVVQMPEAPNIAREIVLGTGMNIHTDAYSVTRACATSFQSAVNVAESIMAGAIDIGIAGGADSSSVLPIGVSKKLAASLLALSKTKTLGQKLKVLSGLGLKDLMLVPPAVAEYSTGLSMGQTAEQMAKTHGITRAEQDALAHRSHTLASQAWRDGKIAGEVMTAFPEPYKKWIAEDNNIRHDSTLEGYAKLRPAFDRQYGSVTAANSTPLTDGAAAVLLMREGRAKELGMEILGYIRGYAFSAIGVESDMLMGPSYATSKVLQNTGLALSDLTLIDMHEAFAAQALANVKMFASDKFAQENLGRSKAMGEIDMDKFNVLGGSIAYGHPFAATGARMMTQTLRELKRRGGGLALNTACAAGGLGAAMILEVE
;
A
#
# COMPACT_ATOMS: atom_id res chain seq x y z
N MET A 1 -22.94 -0.61 20.79
CA MET A 1 -22.71 0.05 19.50
C MET A 1 -23.35 -0.79 18.43
N GLY A 2 -24.07 -0.17 17.46
CA GLY A 2 -24.62 -0.89 16.31
C GLY A 2 -23.50 -1.47 15.46
N LYS A 3 -23.78 -2.55 14.73
CA LYS A 3 -22.82 -3.13 13.76
C LYS A 3 -22.55 -2.12 12.65
N GLN A 4 -21.30 -1.99 12.24
CA GLN A 4 -20.94 -1.19 11.08
C GLN A 4 -21.52 -1.87 9.81
N GLU A 5 -22.25 -1.11 9.02
CA GLU A 5 -22.68 -1.51 7.70
C GLU A 5 -22.17 -0.52 6.66
N VAL A 6 -21.49 -1.02 5.64
CA VAL A 6 -21.00 -0.23 4.51
C VAL A 6 -22.08 -0.23 3.43
N LYS A 7 -23.12 0.54 3.70
CA LYS A 7 -24.32 0.64 2.85
C LYS A 7 -24.74 2.09 2.65
N THR A 8 -25.39 2.36 1.54
CA THR A 8 -26.02 3.65 1.27
C THR A 8 -27.25 3.85 2.15
N ARG A 9 -27.82 5.06 2.15
CA ARG A 9 -29.09 5.35 2.81
C ARG A 9 -30.25 4.50 2.28
N GLN A 10 -30.12 3.93 1.07
CA GLN A 10 -31.10 3.07 0.42
C GLN A 10 -30.84 1.58 0.69
N ASP A 11 -29.99 1.25 1.64
CA ASP A 11 -29.58 -0.12 2.03
C ASP A 11 -28.81 -0.86 0.94
N GLU A 12 -28.21 -0.17 -0.03
CA GLU A 12 -27.38 -0.77 -1.07
C GLU A 12 -25.92 -0.83 -0.64
N ARG A 13 -25.22 -1.87 -1.05
CA ARG A 13 -23.80 -2.08 -0.73
C ARG A 13 -22.87 -1.23 -1.62
N VAL A 14 -21.67 -1.00 -1.13
CA VAL A 14 -20.59 -0.43 -1.93
C VAL A 14 -19.83 -1.56 -2.61
N ALA A 15 -19.96 -1.63 -3.93
CA ALA A 15 -19.34 -2.65 -4.77
C ALA A 15 -17.96 -2.18 -5.27
N ILE A 16 -17.00 -3.11 -5.32
CA ILE A 16 -15.80 -3.00 -6.13
C ILE A 16 -16.06 -3.79 -7.40
N VAL A 17 -16.11 -3.11 -8.54
CA VAL A 17 -16.43 -3.74 -9.84
C VAL A 17 -15.19 -4.14 -10.61
N ALA A 18 -14.07 -3.46 -10.41
CA ALA A 18 -12.80 -3.81 -11.03
C ALA A 18 -11.62 -3.35 -10.18
N GLY A 19 -10.50 -4.01 -10.37
CA GLY A 19 -9.22 -3.60 -9.81
C GLY A 19 -8.09 -3.98 -10.76
N LEU A 20 -7.09 -3.11 -10.84
CA LEU A 20 -5.96 -3.25 -11.74
C LEU A 20 -4.71 -2.63 -11.12
N ARG A 21 -3.53 -3.14 -11.50
CA ARG A 21 -2.25 -2.56 -11.14
C ARG A 21 -1.25 -2.60 -12.29
N THR A 22 -0.28 -1.72 -12.26
CA THR A 22 0.93 -1.90 -13.04
C THR A 22 1.69 -3.13 -12.53
N PRO A 23 2.61 -3.72 -13.30
CA PRO A 23 3.68 -4.50 -12.70
C PRO A 23 4.36 -3.68 -11.60
N PHE A 24 4.79 -4.33 -10.51
CA PHE A 24 5.61 -3.68 -9.50
C PHE A 24 7.08 -3.93 -9.81
N ALA A 25 7.84 -2.86 -10.01
CA ALA A 25 9.24 -2.93 -10.39
C ALA A 25 10.15 -2.44 -9.26
N ARG A 26 11.24 -3.15 -9.00
CA ARG A 26 12.25 -2.73 -8.02
C ARG A 26 12.79 -1.36 -8.36
N GLN A 27 13.10 -0.61 -7.33
CA GLN A 27 13.73 0.71 -7.46
C GLN A 27 14.91 0.69 -8.44
N SER A 28 14.99 1.70 -9.28
CA SER A 28 16.05 1.91 -10.28
C SER A 28 16.15 0.81 -11.35
N THR A 29 15.04 0.13 -11.64
CA THR A 29 14.96 -0.87 -12.72
C THR A 29 14.01 -0.41 -13.83
N GLU A 30 12.93 -1.12 -14.09
CA GLU A 30 12.08 -0.96 -15.27
C GLU A 30 11.38 0.42 -15.34
N PHE A 31 10.98 0.97 -14.18
CA PHE A 31 10.33 2.28 -14.08
C PHE A 31 11.26 3.39 -13.57
N SER A 32 12.57 3.24 -13.75
CA SER A 32 13.59 4.16 -13.21
C SER A 32 13.43 5.64 -13.58
N GLN A 33 12.67 5.96 -14.64
CA GLN A 33 12.42 7.32 -15.12
C GLN A 33 10.93 7.69 -15.11
N VAL A 34 10.06 6.81 -14.56
CA VAL A 34 8.61 6.99 -14.61
C VAL A 34 8.13 7.57 -13.27
N PRO A 35 7.61 8.81 -13.27
CA PRO A 35 7.06 9.40 -12.06
C PRO A 35 5.76 8.73 -11.63
N ALA A 36 5.42 8.83 -10.35
CA ALA A 36 4.21 8.23 -9.78
C ALA A 36 2.93 8.67 -10.51
N VAL A 37 2.85 9.91 -10.95
CA VAL A 37 1.68 10.45 -11.68
C VAL A 37 1.44 9.70 -13.00
N ASP A 38 2.50 9.36 -13.72
CA ASP A 38 2.36 8.66 -15.00
C ASP A 38 2.04 7.17 -14.80
N LEU A 39 2.57 6.54 -13.74
CA LEU A 39 2.13 5.20 -13.32
C LEU A 39 0.63 5.20 -12.97
N GLY A 40 0.16 6.23 -12.25
CA GLY A 40 -1.24 6.43 -11.92
C GLY A 40 -2.12 6.63 -13.15
N LYS A 41 -1.70 7.47 -14.12
CA LYS A 41 -2.40 7.64 -15.39
C LYS A 41 -2.49 6.35 -16.18
N MET A 42 -1.39 5.59 -16.28
CA MET A 42 -1.37 4.30 -16.99
C MET A 42 -2.38 3.31 -16.41
N VAL A 43 -2.37 3.10 -15.09
CA VAL A 43 -3.26 2.12 -14.47
C VAL A 43 -4.72 2.53 -14.57
N VAL A 44 -5.04 3.81 -14.40
CA VAL A 44 -6.42 4.29 -14.48
C VAL A 44 -6.94 4.27 -15.92
N SER A 45 -6.12 4.66 -16.91
CA SER A 45 -6.48 4.55 -18.34
C SER A 45 -6.80 3.11 -18.74
N ASP A 46 -5.97 2.14 -18.33
CA ASP A 46 -6.19 0.74 -18.66
C ASP A 46 -7.37 0.15 -17.87
N LEU A 47 -7.60 0.59 -16.63
CA LEU A 47 -8.77 0.21 -15.84
C LEU A 47 -10.06 0.65 -16.54
N LEU A 48 -10.14 1.90 -16.99
CA LEU A 48 -11.28 2.43 -17.74
C LEU A 48 -11.50 1.67 -19.05
N ALA A 49 -10.43 1.41 -19.80
CA ALA A 49 -10.49 0.66 -21.05
C ALA A 49 -10.97 -0.78 -20.86
N ARG A 50 -10.47 -1.49 -19.85
CA ARG A 50 -10.86 -2.89 -19.57
C ARG A 50 -12.28 -3.04 -19.06
N THR A 51 -12.79 -2.03 -18.39
CA THR A 51 -14.15 -2.03 -17.85
C THR A 51 -15.18 -1.54 -18.87
N ASP A 52 -14.74 -0.99 -19.99
CA ASP A 52 -15.56 -0.37 -21.06
C ASP A 52 -16.56 0.67 -20.52
N ILE A 53 -16.20 1.29 -19.37
CA ILE A 53 -17.01 2.35 -18.78
C ILE A 53 -16.72 3.68 -19.47
N ASP A 54 -17.77 4.47 -19.77
CA ASP A 54 -17.57 5.85 -20.21
C ASP A 54 -16.82 6.64 -19.13
N PRO A 55 -15.60 7.13 -19.40
CA PRO A 55 -14.82 7.90 -18.42
C PRO A 55 -15.55 9.12 -17.86
N LYS A 56 -16.53 9.64 -18.59
CA LYS A 56 -17.33 10.79 -18.16
C LYS A 56 -18.32 10.48 -17.04
N LEU A 57 -18.57 9.19 -16.78
CA LEU A 57 -19.41 8.74 -15.66
C LEU A 57 -18.67 8.72 -14.33
N ILE A 58 -17.36 8.88 -14.33
CA ILE A 58 -16.58 8.93 -13.10
C ILE A 58 -16.81 10.28 -12.41
N GLU A 59 -17.34 10.24 -11.20
CA GLU A 59 -17.74 11.44 -10.44
C GLU A 59 -16.65 11.88 -9.47
N GLN A 60 -15.84 10.94 -8.94
CA GLN A 60 -14.78 11.25 -8.00
C GLN A 60 -13.55 10.34 -8.20
N VAL A 61 -12.36 10.93 -8.04
CA VAL A 61 -11.10 10.19 -7.96
C VAL A 61 -10.40 10.54 -6.66
N VAL A 62 -10.17 9.54 -5.80
CA VAL A 62 -9.33 9.68 -4.62
C VAL A 62 -8.09 8.82 -4.82
N PHE A 63 -6.94 9.46 -4.99
CA PHE A 63 -5.71 8.77 -5.35
C PHE A 63 -4.54 9.32 -4.55
N GLY A 64 -3.73 8.43 -3.96
CA GLY A 64 -2.69 8.87 -3.06
C GLY A 64 -1.28 8.62 -3.57
N GLN A 65 -0.34 9.29 -2.92
CA GLN A 65 1.10 9.04 -3.01
C GLN A 65 1.74 9.29 -1.64
N VAL A 66 2.81 8.59 -1.35
CA VAL A 66 3.59 8.74 -0.12
C VAL A 66 4.83 9.58 -0.38
N VAL A 67 5.55 9.29 -1.45
CA VAL A 67 6.66 10.12 -1.94
C VAL A 67 6.07 11.24 -2.79
N GLN A 68 5.69 12.33 -2.12
CA GLN A 68 5.00 13.45 -2.79
C GLN A 68 5.93 14.18 -3.75
N MET A 69 5.46 14.38 -4.98
CA MET A 69 6.11 15.19 -5.99
C MET A 69 5.65 16.64 -5.85
N PRO A 70 6.56 17.60 -5.57
CA PRO A 70 6.18 19.02 -5.43
C PRO A 70 5.54 19.62 -6.68
N GLU A 71 5.85 19.08 -7.86
CA GLU A 71 5.33 19.51 -9.16
C GLU A 71 3.88 19.06 -9.39
N ALA A 72 3.46 17.97 -8.75
CA ALA A 72 2.11 17.40 -8.88
C ALA A 72 1.56 16.98 -7.51
N PRO A 73 1.30 17.94 -6.59
CA PRO A 73 0.91 17.64 -5.22
C PRO A 73 -0.47 16.96 -5.12
N ASN A 74 -1.33 17.16 -6.10
CA ASN A 74 -2.62 16.46 -6.23
C ASN A 74 -2.58 15.49 -7.41
N ILE A 75 -2.00 14.31 -7.17
CA ILE A 75 -1.89 13.26 -8.18
C ILE A 75 -3.25 12.83 -8.75
N ALA A 76 -4.31 12.82 -7.92
CA ALA A 76 -5.66 12.46 -8.37
C ALA A 76 -6.17 13.40 -9.45
N ARG A 77 -5.94 14.71 -9.30
CA ARG A 77 -6.34 15.70 -10.30
C ARG A 77 -5.58 15.52 -11.61
N GLU A 78 -4.28 15.26 -11.54
CA GLU A 78 -3.47 15.01 -12.74
C GLU A 78 -3.89 13.73 -13.48
N ILE A 79 -4.35 12.72 -12.74
CA ILE A 79 -4.94 11.50 -13.33
C ILE A 79 -6.23 11.83 -14.08
N VAL A 80 -7.16 12.59 -13.48
CA VAL A 80 -8.39 13.01 -14.16
C VAL A 80 -8.09 13.76 -15.46
N LEU A 81 -7.18 14.72 -15.43
CA LEU A 81 -6.81 15.52 -16.59
C LEU A 81 -6.12 14.70 -17.70
N GLY A 82 -5.45 13.61 -17.33
CA GLY A 82 -4.67 12.77 -18.24
C GLY A 82 -5.36 11.53 -18.79
N THR A 83 -6.61 11.23 -18.38
CA THR A 83 -7.26 9.94 -18.67
C THR A 83 -8.63 10.04 -19.37
N GLY A 84 -8.95 11.20 -19.95
CA GLY A 84 -10.18 11.39 -20.74
C GLY A 84 -11.47 11.51 -19.91
N MET A 85 -11.37 11.54 -18.58
CA MET A 85 -12.50 11.80 -17.69
C MET A 85 -13.05 13.20 -17.88
N ASN A 86 -14.24 13.47 -17.34
CA ASN A 86 -14.79 14.81 -17.31
C ASN A 86 -13.86 15.73 -16.50
N ILE A 87 -13.52 16.90 -17.06
CA ILE A 87 -12.70 17.90 -16.37
C ILE A 87 -13.31 18.40 -15.05
N HIS A 88 -14.60 18.21 -14.87
CA HIS A 88 -15.34 18.55 -13.64
C HIS A 88 -15.40 17.41 -12.62
N THR A 89 -14.85 16.23 -12.94
CA THR A 89 -14.70 15.13 -11.95
C THR A 89 -13.95 15.65 -10.74
N ASP A 90 -14.54 15.50 -9.55
CA ASP A 90 -13.89 15.85 -8.29
C ASP A 90 -12.67 14.95 -8.05
N ALA A 91 -11.57 15.54 -7.61
CA ALA A 91 -10.35 14.79 -7.42
C ALA A 91 -9.44 15.38 -6.36
N TYR A 92 -9.04 14.56 -5.39
CA TYR A 92 -8.11 14.97 -4.35
C TYR A 92 -7.18 13.82 -3.91
N SER A 93 -6.03 14.22 -3.38
CA SER A 93 -5.01 13.28 -2.90
C SER A 93 -5.11 13.06 -1.39
N VAL A 94 -4.78 11.82 -1.00
CA VAL A 94 -4.65 11.43 0.41
C VAL A 94 -3.31 10.76 0.63
N THR A 95 -2.85 10.76 1.88
CA THR A 95 -1.71 9.97 2.32
C THR A 95 -1.98 9.35 3.68
N ARG A 96 -1.71 8.05 3.79
CA ARG A 96 -1.70 7.25 5.03
C ARG A 96 -0.55 6.25 4.95
N ALA A 97 0.60 6.70 4.48
CA ALA A 97 1.77 5.86 4.24
C ALA A 97 1.39 4.54 3.52
N CYS A 98 1.81 3.37 4.01
CA CYS A 98 1.53 2.07 3.38
C CYS A 98 0.03 1.71 3.28
N ALA A 99 -0.84 2.39 4.02
CA ALA A 99 -2.30 2.17 4.01
C ALA A 99 -3.06 3.20 3.14
N THR A 100 -2.38 3.95 2.30
CA THR A 100 -2.95 5.07 1.53
C THR A 100 -4.12 4.64 0.64
N SER A 101 -4.01 3.60 -0.17
CA SER A 101 -5.13 3.18 -1.03
C SER A 101 -6.27 2.50 -0.27
N PHE A 102 -6.06 1.99 0.94
CA PHE A 102 -7.19 1.65 1.83
C PHE A 102 -7.97 2.91 2.20
N GLN A 103 -7.28 4.01 2.54
CA GLN A 103 -7.94 5.28 2.82
C GLN A 103 -8.64 5.85 1.60
N SER A 104 -8.01 5.78 0.42
CA SER A 104 -8.63 6.23 -0.84
C SER A 104 -9.94 5.48 -1.09
N ALA A 105 -9.93 4.15 -0.93
CA ALA A 105 -11.12 3.31 -1.13
C ALA A 105 -12.23 3.64 -0.11
N VAL A 106 -11.86 3.85 1.15
CA VAL A 106 -12.82 4.24 2.19
C VAL A 106 -13.43 5.62 1.90
N ASN A 107 -12.63 6.59 1.46
CA ASN A 107 -13.16 7.93 1.16
C ASN A 107 -14.18 7.89 0.00
N VAL A 108 -13.90 7.14 -1.06
CA VAL A 108 -14.85 6.92 -2.16
C VAL A 108 -16.09 6.17 -1.67
N ALA A 109 -15.90 5.11 -0.86
CA ALA A 109 -17.01 4.36 -0.29
C ALA A 109 -17.92 5.24 0.60
N GLU A 110 -17.33 6.11 1.44
CA GLU A 110 -18.08 7.04 2.29
C GLU A 110 -18.85 8.07 1.44
N SER A 111 -18.28 8.54 0.33
CA SER A 111 -18.99 9.43 -0.62
C SER A 111 -20.19 8.73 -1.27
N ILE A 112 -20.04 7.44 -1.63
CA ILE A 112 -21.14 6.60 -2.16
C ILE A 112 -22.21 6.37 -1.06
N MET A 113 -21.79 6.00 0.15
CA MET A 113 -22.71 5.79 1.27
C MET A 113 -23.51 7.05 1.63
N ALA A 114 -22.89 8.21 1.52
CA ALA A 114 -23.54 9.51 1.73
C ALA A 114 -24.52 9.90 0.59
N GLY A 115 -24.46 9.20 -0.55
CA GLY A 115 -25.24 9.52 -1.75
C GLY A 115 -24.72 10.76 -2.48
N ALA A 116 -23.46 11.12 -2.27
CA ALA A 116 -22.83 12.24 -2.97
C ALA A 116 -22.39 11.86 -4.39
N ILE A 117 -22.03 10.60 -4.60
CA ILE A 117 -21.64 10.02 -5.88
C ILE A 117 -22.18 8.59 -6.01
N ASP A 118 -22.26 8.09 -7.23
CA ASP A 118 -22.55 6.68 -7.53
C ASP A 118 -21.30 5.91 -7.98
N ILE A 119 -20.31 6.61 -8.58
CA ILE A 119 -19.16 5.99 -9.23
C ILE A 119 -17.88 6.76 -8.87
N GLY A 120 -16.88 6.06 -8.36
CA GLY A 120 -15.58 6.65 -8.07
C GLY A 120 -14.40 5.70 -8.26
N ILE A 121 -13.22 6.26 -8.48
CA ILE A 121 -11.96 5.54 -8.56
C ILE A 121 -11.14 5.84 -7.31
N ALA A 122 -10.62 4.79 -6.71
CA ALA A 122 -9.67 4.87 -5.60
C ALA A 122 -8.37 4.17 -5.94
N GLY A 123 -7.25 4.69 -5.44
CA GLY A 123 -5.97 4.04 -5.69
C GLY A 123 -4.79 4.75 -5.07
N GLY A 124 -3.62 4.37 -5.54
CA GLY A 124 -2.37 4.99 -5.15
C GLY A 124 -1.24 4.64 -6.10
N ALA A 125 -0.25 5.49 -6.17
CA ALA A 125 0.98 5.27 -6.92
C ALA A 125 2.17 5.86 -6.18
N ASP A 126 3.30 5.19 -6.26
CA ASP A 126 4.59 5.72 -5.82
C ASP A 126 5.70 5.33 -6.78
N SER A 127 6.68 6.21 -6.90
CA SER A 127 7.96 5.93 -7.52
C SER A 127 9.06 6.12 -6.48
N SER A 128 9.73 5.02 -6.14
CA SER A 128 10.94 5.04 -5.31
C SER A 128 12.18 5.39 -6.14
N SER A 129 12.05 5.41 -7.47
CA SER A 129 13.12 5.72 -8.43
C SER A 129 13.17 7.18 -8.78
N VAL A 130 12.03 7.82 -8.98
CA VAL A 130 11.92 9.25 -9.28
C VAL A 130 11.58 10.00 -8.00
N LEU A 131 12.63 10.37 -7.25
CA LEU A 131 12.50 11.02 -5.95
C LEU A 131 12.61 12.54 -6.08
N PRO A 132 11.86 13.32 -5.28
CA PRO A 132 12.05 14.77 -5.18
C PRO A 132 13.34 15.04 -4.38
N ILE A 133 14.46 15.14 -5.09
CA ILE A 133 15.76 15.38 -4.47
C ILE A 133 15.85 16.84 -4.04
N GLY A 134 15.94 17.06 -2.75
CA GLY A 134 16.15 18.39 -2.17
C GLY A 134 17.62 18.79 -2.05
N VAL A 135 17.83 20.00 -1.56
CA VAL A 135 19.14 20.53 -1.19
C VAL A 135 19.18 20.87 0.30
N SER A 136 20.37 21.03 0.87
CA SER A 136 20.49 21.41 2.29
C SER A 136 19.76 22.74 2.56
N LYS A 137 19.23 22.92 3.78
CA LYS A 137 18.57 24.16 4.19
C LYS A 137 19.44 25.38 3.96
N LYS A 138 20.76 25.25 4.17
CA LYS A 138 21.72 26.33 4.01
C LYS A 138 21.94 26.67 2.53
N LEU A 139 22.02 25.64 1.65
CA LEU A 139 22.10 25.86 0.20
C LEU A 139 20.81 26.51 -0.33
N ALA A 140 19.64 26.00 0.09
CA ALA A 140 18.36 26.60 -0.28
C ALA A 140 18.25 28.07 0.11
N ALA A 141 18.62 28.42 1.36
CA ALA A 141 18.62 29.79 1.83
C ALA A 141 19.61 30.66 1.03
N SER A 142 20.79 30.13 0.68
CA SER A 142 21.81 30.83 -0.12
C SER A 142 21.32 31.06 -1.56
N LEU A 143 20.67 30.07 -2.19
CA LEU A 143 20.09 30.23 -3.53
C LEU A 143 18.98 31.30 -3.55
N LEU A 144 18.09 31.31 -2.53
CA LEU A 144 17.08 32.35 -2.36
C LEU A 144 17.71 33.73 -2.11
N ALA A 145 18.83 33.83 -1.35
CA ALA A 145 19.53 35.05 -1.17
C ALA A 145 20.19 35.53 -2.49
N LEU A 146 20.79 34.63 -3.26
CA LEU A 146 21.37 34.91 -4.57
C LEU A 146 20.37 35.50 -5.55
N SER A 147 19.13 35.01 -5.58
CA SER A 147 18.07 35.53 -6.46
C SER A 147 17.72 36.99 -6.17
N LYS A 148 18.01 37.49 -4.95
CA LYS A 148 17.72 38.86 -4.50
C LYS A 148 18.94 39.78 -4.61
N THR A 149 20.15 39.27 -4.87
CA THR A 149 21.39 40.08 -4.97
C THR A 149 21.57 40.69 -6.35
N LYS A 150 21.94 41.97 -6.39
CA LYS A 150 22.13 42.73 -7.64
C LYS A 150 23.57 42.82 -8.09
N THR A 151 24.54 42.74 -7.16
CA THR A 151 25.96 42.97 -7.45
C THR A 151 26.79 41.69 -7.36
N LEU A 152 27.85 41.59 -8.15
CA LEU A 152 28.77 40.44 -8.13
C LEU A 152 29.38 40.20 -6.76
N GLY A 153 29.78 41.28 -6.05
CA GLY A 153 30.35 41.20 -4.71
C GLY A 153 29.38 40.59 -3.69
N GLN A 154 28.10 40.97 -3.75
CA GLN A 154 27.06 40.35 -2.90
C GLN A 154 26.88 38.87 -3.21
N LYS A 155 26.90 38.49 -4.51
CA LYS A 155 26.78 37.07 -4.92
C LYS A 155 27.94 36.23 -4.39
N LEU A 156 29.17 36.73 -4.54
CA LEU A 156 30.37 36.08 -4.01
C LEU A 156 30.33 35.92 -2.49
N LYS A 157 29.86 36.94 -1.76
CA LYS A 157 29.70 36.86 -0.30
C LYS A 157 28.72 35.79 0.13
N VAL A 158 27.61 35.63 -0.59
CA VAL A 158 26.63 34.53 -0.30
C VAL A 158 27.25 33.18 -0.57
N LEU A 159 27.95 33.00 -1.70
CA LEU A 159 28.57 31.73 -2.08
C LEU A 159 29.74 31.33 -1.17
N SER A 160 30.55 32.32 -0.70
CA SER A 160 31.68 32.04 0.21
C SER A 160 31.26 31.47 1.57
N GLY A 161 30.00 31.62 1.93
CA GLY A 161 29.43 31.00 3.13
C GLY A 161 29.09 29.50 3.02
N LEU A 162 29.17 28.94 1.79
CA LEU A 162 28.84 27.53 1.55
C LEU A 162 30.07 26.64 1.67
N GLY A 163 29.95 25.55 2.43
CA GLY A 163 30.92 24.47 2.48
C GLY A 163 30.54 23.32 1.57
N LEU A 164 31.47 22.41 1.28
CA LEU A 164 31.21 21.22 0.45
C LEU A 164 30.06 20.37 0.98
N LYS A 165 29.89 20.25 2.29
CA LYS A 165 28.76 19.53 2.91
C LYS A 165 27.38 20.14 2.61
N ASP A 166 27.36 21.47 2.39
CA ASP A 166 26.09 22.16 2.10
C ASP A 166 25.59 21.89 0.67
N LEU A 167 26.48 21.41 -0.22
CA LEU A 167 26.19 21.07 -1.62
C LEU A 167 25.63 19.62 -1.78
N MET A 168 25.63 18.84 -0.70
CA MET A 168 25.11 17.47 -0.77
C MET A 168 23.61 17.46 -1.04
N LEU A 169 23.19 16.55 -1.92
CA LEU A 169 21.78 16.27 -2.19
C LEU A 169 21.12 15.66 -0.95
N VAL A 170 19.88 16.04 -0.72
CA VAL A 170 19.07 15.57 0.41
C VAL A 170 17.91 14.75 -0.14
N PRO A 171 17.98 13.40 -0.12
CA PRO A 171 16.85 12.56 -0.49
C PRO A 171 15.73 12.69 0.55
N PRO A 172 14.48 12.32 0.20
CA PRO A 172 13.40 12.20 1.16
C PRO A 172 13.78 11.30 2.34
N ALA A 173 13.36 11.66 3.54
CA ALA A 173 13.64 10.86 4.73
C ALA A 173 12.89 9.53 4.68
N VAL A 174 13.59 8.43 4.96
CA VAL A 174 13.04 7.07 5.07
C VAL A 174 12.76 6.70 6.53
N ALA A 175 13.09 7.60 7.45
CA ALA A 175 12.92 7.42 8.89
C ALA A 175 11.66 8.14 9.40
N GLU A 176 11.10 7.59 10.46
CA GLU A 176 10.03 8.25 11.21
C GLU A 176 10.53 9.58 11.78
N TYR A 177 9.77 10.66 11.52
CA TYR A 177 10.18 12.00 11.92
C TYR A 177 10.36 12.16 13.44
N SER A 178 9.46 11.54 14.22
CA SER A 178 9.42 11.69 15.68
C SER A 178 10.54 10.93 16.40
N THR A 179 10.94 9.77 15.88
CA THR A 179 11.92 8.89 16.54
C THR A 179 13.28 8.88 15.83
N GLY A 180 13.33 9.28 14.57
CA GLY A 180 14.52 9.14 13.72
C GLY A 180 14.83 7.70 13.31
N LEU A 181 14.01 6.72 13.69
CA LEU A 181 14.20 5.31 13.34
C LEU A 181 13.61 5.00 11.97
N SER A 182 14.34 4.24 11.17
CA SER A 182 13.79 3.67 9.94
C SER A 182 12.78 2.56 10.25
N MET A 183 11.87 2.29 9.31
CA MET A 183 10.89 1.19 9.46
C MET A 183 11.57 -0.17 9.70
N GLY A 184 12.73 -0.41 9.07
CA GLY A 184 13.50 -1.63 9.29
C GLY A 184 14.13 -1.73 10.68
N GLN A 185 14.57 -0.60 11.26
CA GLN A 185 15.03 -0.59 12.66
C GLN A 185 13.88 -0.87 13.62
N THR A 186 12.71 -0.33 13.36
CA THR A 186 11.50 -0.64 14.13
C THR A 186 11.11 -2.12 14.00
N ALA A 187 11.15 -2.70 12.80
CA ALA A 187 10.90 -4.12 12.58
C ALA A 187 11.91 -5.00 13.35
N GLU A 188 13.18 -4.58 13.41
CA GLU A 188 14.21 -5.26 14.19
C GLU A 188 13.92 -5.21 15.71
N GLN A 189 13.47 -4.05 16.21
CA GLN A 189 13.02 -3.92 17.60
C GLN A 189 11.84 -4.85 17.89
N MET A 190 10.83 -4.87 17.01
CA MET A 190 9.68 -5.77 17.14
C MET A 190 10.09 -7.24 17.13
N ALA A 191 11.03 -7.65 16.26
CA ALA A 191 11.56 -9.01 16.26
C ALA A 191 12.13 -9.40 17.62
N LYS A 192 12.93 -8.51 18.23
CA LYS A 192 13.53 -8.74 19.56
C LYS A 192 12.47 -8.76 20.67
N THR A 193 11.56 -7.79 20.67
CA THR A 193 10.51 -7.65 21.70
C THR A 193 9.57 -8.86 21.72
N HIS A 194 9.18 -9.34 20.52
CA HIS A 194 8.22 -10.43 20.41
C HIS A 194 8.86 -11.79 20.19
N GLY A 195 10.20 -11.89 20.25
CA GLY A 195 10.96 -13.14 20.13
C GLY A 195 10.73 -13.81 18.77
N ILE A 196 10.70 -13.03 17.68
CA ILE A 196 10.60 -13.54 16.32
C ILE A 196 12.01 -13.86 15.81
N THR A 197 12.27 -15.11 15.60
CA THR A 197 13.61 -15.58 15.20
C THR A 197 13.92 -15.28 13.73
N ARG A 198 15.19 -15.26 13.39
CA ARG A 198 15.65 -15.15 12.00
C ARG A 198 15.11 -16.28 11.11
N ALA A 199 15.06 -17.49 11.62
CA ALA A 199 14.58 -18.65 10.87
C ALA A 199 13.08 -18.53 10.52
N GLU A 200 12.25 -18.06 11.45
CA GLU A 200 10.83 -17.80 11.20
C GLU A 200 10.63 -16.71 10.13
N GLN A 201 11.42 -15.62 10.19
CA GLN A 201 11.37 -14.54 9.21
C GLN A 201 11.75 -15.02 7.81
N ASP A 202 12.84 -15.78 7.70
CA ASP A 202 13.31 -16.33 6.43
C ASP A 202 12.31 -17.36 5.87
N ALA A 203 11.67 -18.15 6.72
CA ALA A 203 10.64 -19.12 6.32
C ALA A 203 9.39 -18.40 5.76
N LEU A 204 8.93 -17.33 6.40
CA LEU A 204 7.81 -16.54 5.88
C LEU A 204 8.16 -15.89 4.53
N ALA A 205 9.35 -15.32 4.41
CA ALA A 205 9.79 -14.71 3.16
C ALA A 205 9.92 -15.73 2.02
N HIS A 206 10.48 -16.88 2.30
CA HIS A 206 10.55 -17.99 1.34
C HIS A 206 9.16 -18.44 0.91
N ARG A 207 8.23 -18.61 1.86
CA ARG A 207 6.82 -18.94 1.58
C ARG A 207 6.16 -17.88 0.69
N SER A 208 6.35 -16.60 0.99
CA SER A 208 5.81 -15.49 0.20
C SER A 208 6.25 -15.57 -1.26
N HIS A 209 7.54 -15.72 -1.52
CA HIS A 209 8.07 -15.87 -2.88
C HIS A 209 7.61 -17.16 -3.57
N THR A 210 7.55 -18.28 -2.87
CA THR A 210 7.12 -19.57 -3.42
C THR A 210 5.66 -19.49 -3.88
N LEU A 211 4.77 -18.94 -3.04
CA LEU A 211 3.35 -18.79 -3.36
C LEU A 211 3.13 -17.76 -4.48
N ALA A 212 3.84 -16.63 -4.48
CA ALA A 212 3.77 -15.66 -5.56
C ALA A 212 4.24 -16.23 -6.89
N SER A 213 5.36 -16.97 -6.88
CA SER A 213 5.88 -17.66 -8.06
C SER A 213 4.88 -18.69 -8.62
N GLN A 214 4.23 -19.45 -7.73
CA GLN A 214 3.20 -20.40 -8.13
C GLN A 214 1.97 -19.69 -8.70
N ALA A 215 1.51 -18.59 -8.05
CA ALA A 215 0.36 -17.81 -8.51
C ALA A 215 0.58 -17.22 -9.92
N TRP A 216 1.80 -16.79 -10.24
CA TRP A 216 2.17 -16.36 -11.60
C TRP A 216 2.11 -17.51 -12.60
N ARG A 217 2.75 -18.65 -12.30
CA ARG A 217 2.73 -19.84 -13.18
C ARG A 217 1.31 -20.36 -13.44
N ASP A 218 0.46 -20.30 -12.43
CA ASP A 218 -0.95 -20.73 -12.54
C ASP A 218 -1.84 -19.70 -13.25
N GLY A 219 -1.31 -18.55 -13.65
CA GLY A 219 -2.06 -17.46 -14.29
C GLY A 219 -3.04 -16.72 -13.36
N LYS A 220 -2.97 -16.95 -12.04
CA LYS A 220 -3.89 -16.34 -11.06
C LYS A 220 -3.74 -14.82 -10.95
N ILE A 221 -2.57 -14.32 -11.29
CA ILE A 221 -2.21 -12.89 -11.18
C ILE A 221 -2.43 -12.13 -12.50
N ALA A 222 -2.42 -12.82 -13.64
CA ALA A 222 -2.47 -12.19 -14.97
C ALA A 222 -3.66 -11.22 -15.17
N GLY A 223 -4.82 -11.52 -14.53
CA GLY A 223 -6.01 -10.67 -14.66
C GLY A 223 -5.96 -9.35 -13.89
N GLU A 224 -5.04 -9.20 -12.93
CA GLU A 224 -4.91 -7.99 -12.10
C GLU A 224 -3.73 -7.10 -12.50
N VAL A 225 -2.84 -7.58 -13.37
CA VAL A 225 -1.66 -6.85 -13.83
C VAL A 225 -1.84 -6.41 -15.26
N MET A 226 -1.60 -5.13 -15.53
CA MET A 226 -1.59 -4.60 -16.89
C MET A 226 -0.23 -4.80 -17.54
N THR A 227 -0.19 -4.74 -18.87
CA THR A 227 1.06 -4.51 -19.58
C THR A 227 1.34 -3.02 -19.64
N ALA A 228 2.39 -2.57 -19.00
CA ALA A 228 2.78 -1.16 -18.99
C ALA A 228 3.72 -0.83 -20.15
N PHE A 229 3.51 0.35 -20.74
CA PHE A 229 4.33 0.90 -21.83
C PHE A 229 4.88 2.27 -21.40
N PRO A 230 5.97 2.31 -20.61
CA PRO A 230 6.55 3.59 -20.20
C PRO A 230 7.23 4.31 -21.36
N GLU A 231 7.24 5.65 -21.31
CA GLU A 231 8.01 6.43 -22.27
C GLU A 231 9.50 6.01 -22.26
N PRO A 232 10.18 6.02 -23.39
CA PRO A 232 9.77 6.43 -24.75
C PRO A 232 9.11 5.32 -25.57
N TYR A 233 8.33 4.42 -24.97
CA TYR A 233 7.54 3.34 -25.56
C TYR A 233 8.36 2.29 -26.32
N LYS A 234 9.61 2.09 -25.92
CA LYS A 234 10.53 1.10 -26.51
C LYS A 234 10.48 -0.27 -25.85
N LYS A 235 9.89 -0.33 -24.66
CA LYS A 235 9.78 -1.56 -23.86
C LYS A 235 8.36 -1.69 -23.34
N TRP A 236 7.94 -2.92 -23.16
CA TRP A 236 6.75 -3.26 -22.41
C TRP A 236 7.12 -4.07 -21.18
N ILE A 237 6.36 -3.93 -20.12
CA ILE A 237 6.57 -4.58 -18.84
C ILE A 237 5.23 -5.20 -18.43
N ALA A 238 5.19 -6.52 -18.26
CA ALA A 238 3.97 -7.27 -17.99
C ALA A 238 4.04 -8.05 -16.66
N GLU A 239 5.20 -8.12 -16.02
CA GLU A 239 5.45 -8.95 -14.84
C GLU A 239 6.16 -8.18 -13.74
N ASP A 240 5.90 -8.56 -12.50
CA ASP A 240 6.64 -8.08 -11.33
C ASP A 240 8.07 -8.61 -11.36
N ASN A 241 9.07 -7.74 -11.20
CA ASN A 241 10.47 -8.13 -11.31
C ASN A 241 11.15 -8.46 -9.97
N ASN A 242 10.37 -8.55 -8.90
CA ASN A 242 10.91 -8.85 -7.57
C ASN A 242 10.74 -10.31 -7.14
N ILE A 243 9.81 -11.04 -7.73
CA ILE A 243 9.51 -12.43 -7.36
C ILE A 243 10.73 -13.32 -7.63
N ARG A 244 11.17 -14.05 -6.62
CA ARG A 244 12.27 -15.00 -6.73
C ARG A 244 11.71 -16.39 -7.00
N HIS A 245 11.73 -16.79 -8.25
CA HIS A 245 11.24 -18.10 -8.69
C HIS A 245 12.13 -19.27 -8.24
N ASP A 246 13.36 -18.99 -7.86
CA ASP A 246 14.40 -19.91 -7.38
C ASP A 246 14.68 -19.76 -5.87
N SER A 247 13.71 -19.28 -5.11
CA SER A 247 13.84 -19.02 -3.67
C SER A 247 14.19 -20.29 -2.90
N THR A 248 15.22 -20.23 -2.05
CA THR A 248 15.64 -21.33 -1.16
C THR A 248 16.00 -20.81 0.24
N LEU A 249 15.70 -21.59 1.29
CA LEU A 249 16.01 -21.22 2.67
C LEU A 249 17.52 -21.02 2.90
N GLU A 250 18.36 -21.82 2.25
CA GLU A 250 19.82 -21.70 2.32
C GLU A 250 20.34 -20.37 1.75
N GLY A 251 19.62 -19.83 0.75
CA GLY A 251 19.90 -18.51 0.18
C GLY A 251 19.67 -17.39 1.19
N TYR A 252 18.59 -17.46 1.94
CA TYR A 252 18.27 -16.48 3.00
C TYR A 252 19.29 -16.53 4.14
N ALA A 253 19.63 -17.72 4.62
CA ALA A 253 20.54 -17.91 5.75
C ALA A 253 21.91 -17.24 5.56
N LYS A 254 22.37 -17.07 4.32
CA LYS A 254 23.66 -16.45 3.98
C LYS A 254 23.65 -14.93 4.08
N LEU A 255 22.48 -14.30 4.15
CA LEU A 255 22.36 -12.83 4.12
C LEU A 255 22.67 -12.23 5.49
N ARG A 256 23.37 -11.10 5.47
CA ARG A 256 23.67 -10.35 6.69
C ARG A 256 22.47 -9.48 7.11
N PRO A 257 22.26 -9.27 8.42
CA PRO A 257 21.29 -8.31 8.91
C PRO A 257 21.52 -6.92 8.30
N ALA A 258 20.43 -6.22 7.99
CA ALA A 258 20.48 -4.92 7.32
C ALA A 258 20.44 -3.74 8.28
N PHE A 259 19.70 -3.84 9.38
CA PHE A 259 19.38 -2.71 10.27
C PHE A 259 20.12 -2.75 11.61
N ASP A 260 20.48 -3.93 12.09
CA ASP A 260 21.42 -4.15 13.20
C ASP A 260 22.45 -5.19 12.76
N ARG A 261 23.62 -4.74 12.34
CA ARG A 261 24.64 -5.61 11.74
C ARG A 261 25.22 -6.66 12.68
N GLN A 262 25.15 -6.43 13.98
CA GLN A 262 25.80 -7.27 14.98
C GLN A 262 24.82 -8.28 15.60
N TYR A 263 23.61 -7.85 15.92
CA TYR A 263 22.63 -8.64 16.67
C TYR A 263 21.26 -8.71 15.97
N GLY A 264 21.18 -8.30 14.73
CA GLY A 264 19.94 -8.23 14.00
C GLY A 264 19.54 -9.54 13.33
N SER A 265 18.28 -9.59 12.95
CA SER A 265 17.64 -10.70 12.26
C SER A 265 16.96 -10.29 10.95
N VAL A 266 16.61 -9.01 10.84
CA VAL A 266 15.95 -8.45 9.65
C VAL A 266 16.98 -8.22 8.53
N THR A 267 16.71 -8.79 7.36
CA THR A 267 17.57 -8.72 6.17
C THR A 267 16.83 -8.09 4.99
N ALA A 268 17.57 -7.78 3.94
CA ALA A 268 16.96 -7.33 2.69
C ALA A 268 16.04 -8.38 2.03
N ALA A 269 16.20 -9.68 2.34
CA ALA A 269 15.39 -10.73 1.74
C ALA A 269 14.15 -11.09 2.55
N ASN A 270 14.11 -10.81 3.86
CA ASN A 270 12.90 -10.97 4.69
C ASN A 270 12.19 -9.63 4.95
N SER A 271 12.46 -8.65 4.08
CA SER A 271 11.84 -7.33 4.00
C SER A 271 11.30 -7.09 2.60
N THR A 272 10.23 -6.30 2.48
CA THR A 272 9.78 -5.86 1.16
C THR A 272 10.79 -4.88 0.54
N PRO A 273 11.07 -4.96 -0.77
CA PRO A 273 11.92 -3.99 -1.43
C PRO A 273 11.18 -2.69 -1.71
N LEU A 274 11.92 -1.60 -1.86
CA LEU A 274 11.40 -0.38 -2.46
C LEU A 274 11.08 -0.65 -3.93
N THR A 275 9.88 -0.28 -4.34
CA THR A 275 9.37 -0.52 -5.70
C THR A 275 8.61 0.68 -6.25
N ASP A 276 8.50 0.69 -7.56
CA ASP A 276 7.69 1.64 -8.33
C ASP A 276 6.42 0.93 -8.79
N GLY A 277 5.27 1.60 -8.75
CA GLY A 277 4.04 1.02 -9.22
C GLY A 277 2.80 1.82 -8.85
N ALA A 278 1.69 1.45 -9.46
CA ALA A 278 0.37 2.02 -9.20
C ALA A 278 -0.69 0.92 -9.17
N ALA A 279 -1.74 1.14 -8.39
CA ALA A 279 -2.92 0.28 -8.36
C ALA A 279 -4.19 1.11 -8.15
N ALA A 280 -5.28 0.69 -8.78
CA ALA A 280 -6.56 1.35 -8.71
C ALA A 280 -7.70 0.33 -8.60
N VAL A 281 -8.78 0.74 -7.94
CA VAL A 281 -10.05 0.03 -7.88
C VAL A 281 -11.18 0.97 -8.29
N LEU A 282 -12.17 0.44 -9.02
CA LEU A 282 -13.38 1.13 -9.41
C LEU A 282 -14.50 0.71 -8.46
N LEU A 283 -15.06 1.70 -7.76
CA LEU A 283 -16.14 1.51 -6.79
C LEU A 283 -17.45 2.08 -7.33
N MET A 284 -18.54 1.38 -7.02
CA MET A 284 -19.88 1.83 -7.40
C MET A 284 -20.90 1.53 -6.30
N ARG A 285 -21.98 2.29 -6.27
CA ARG A 285 -23.23 1.87 -5.64
C ARG A 285 -23.71 0.59 -6.34
N GLU A 286 -24.11 -0.42 -5.59
CA GLU A 286 -24.51 -1.74 -6.12
C GLU A 286 -25.58 -1.65 -7.23
N GLY A 287 -26.64 -0.86 -7.01
CA GLY A 287 -27.68 -0.66 -8.00
C GLY A 287 -27.15 -0.03 -9.28
N ARG A 288 -26.21 0.93 -9.16
CA ARG A 288 -25.59 1.58 -10.33
C ARG A 288 -24.75 0.61 -11.13
N ALA A 289 -24.01 -0.28 -10.48
CA ALA A 289 -23.25 -1.33 -11.16
C ALA A 289 -24.17 -2.26 -11.95
N LYS A 290 -25.30 -2.66 -11.36
CA LYS A 290 -26.31 -3.51 -12.01
C LYS A 290 -26.98 -2.78 -13.20
N GLU A 291 -27.33 -1.51 -13.06
CA GLU A 291 -27.91 -0.67 -14.13
C GLU A 291 -26.98 -0.59 -15.35
N LEU A 292 -25.66 -0.49 -15.12
CA LEU A 292 -24.65 -0.46 -16.18
C LEU A 292 -24.26 -1.85 -16.70
N GLY A 293 -24.84 -2.93 -16.16
CA GLY A 293 -24.51 -4.30 -16.54
C GLY A 293 -23.09 -4.72 -16.14
N MET A 294 -22.49 -4.06 -15.15
CA MET A 294 -21.11 -4.34 -14.74
C MET A 294 -21.06 -5.57 -13.83
N GLU A 295 -20.07 -6.40 -14.05
CA GLU A 295 -19.76 -7.49 -13.16
C GLU A 295 -19.21 -6.97 -11.84
N ILE A 296 -19.77 -7.41 -10.71
CA ILE A 296 -19.30 -7.05 -9.38
C ILE A 296 -18.20 -8.04 -8.98
N LEU A 297 -17.02 -7.53 -8.66
CA LEU A 297 -15.90 -8.32 -8.17
C LEU A 297 -16.08 -8.70 -6.69
N GLY A 298 -16.68 -7.81 -5.91
CA GLY A 298 -17.04 -8.02 -4.52
C GLY A 298 -17.41 -6.71 -3.83
N TYR A 299 -17.49 -6.72 -2.51
CA TYR A 299 -18.01 -5.64 -1.70
C TYR A 299 -17.09 -5.29 -0.53
N ILE A 300 -17.12 -4.03 -0.10
CA ILE A 300 -16.53 -3.62 1.18
C ILE A 300 -17.55 -3.91 2.27
N ARG A 301 -17.28 -4.89 3.13
CA ARG A 301 -18.17 -5.28 4.24
C ARG A 301 -17.97 -4.43 5.49
N GLY A 302 -16.74 -3.99 5.73
CA GLY A 302 -16.38 -3.15 6.86
C GLY A 302 -14.93 -2.72 6.81
N TYR A 303 -14.60 -1.68 7.58
CA TYR A 303 -13.23 -1.17 7.67
C TYR A 303 -12.96 -0.55 9.04
N ALA A 304 -11.69 -0.47 9.39
CA ALA A 304 -11.23 0.26 10.55
C ALA A 304 -9.80 0.74 10.37
N PHE A 305 -9.50 1.87 10.98
CA PHE A 305 -8.14 2.39 11.10
C PHE A 305 -7.73 2.46 12.57
N SER A 306 -6.44 2.34 12.81
CA SER A 306 -5.84 2.49 14.12
C SER A 306 -4.67 3.46 14.09
N ALA A 307 -4.35 4.04 15.24
CA ALA A 307 -3.13 4.77 15.51
C ALA A 307 -2.61 4.35 16.88
N ILE A 308 -1.30 4.16 16.98
CA ILE A 308 -0.59 3.73 18.19
C ILE A 308 0.68 4.55 18.36
N GLY A 309 1.35 4.43 19.52
CA GLY A 309 2.64 5.10 19.75
C GLY A 309 3.72 4.66 18.78
N VAL A 310 4.67 5.55 18.49
CA VAL A 310 5.75 5.33 17.53
C VAL A 310 7.07 4.92 18.17
N GLU A 311 7.16 4.93 19.49
CA GLU A 311 8.39 4.63 20.25
C GLU A 311 8.72 3.13 20.26
N SER A 312 7.67 2.29 20.28
CA SER A 312 7.78 0.83 20.24
C SER A 312 6.65 0.26 19.40
N ASP A 313 6.80 -0.95 18.90
CA ASP A 313 5.75 -1.69 18.20
C ASP A 313 4.98 -0.89 17.12
N MET A 314 5.61 0.14 16.55
CA MET A 314 4.97 1.06 15.60
C MET A 314 4.26 0.33 14.44
N LEU A 315 4.76 -0.84 14.05
CA LEU A 315 4.17 -1.64 12.96
C LEU A 315 3.16 -2.69 13.45
N MET A 316 2.67 -2.57 14.70
CA MET A 316 1.60 -3.42 15.26
C MET A 316 0.18 -2.97 14.85
N GLY A 317 0.05 -1.94 14.04
CA GLY A 317 -1.22 -1.42 13.54
C GLY A 317 -2.25 -2.46 13.06
N PRO A 318 -1.83 -3.54 12.32
CA PRO A 318 -2.74 -4.62 11.92
C PRO A 318 -3.52 -5.25 13.06
N SER A 319 -2.88 -5.50 14.21
CA SER A 319 -3.55 -6.12 15.36
C SER A 319 -4.65 -5.22 15.95
N TYR A 320 -4.40 -3.93 16.03
CA TYR A 320 -5.38 -2.95 16.54
C TYR A 320 -6.52 -2.71 15.55
N ALA A 321 -6.18 -2.50 14.27
CA ALA A 321 -7.18 -2.24 13.23
C ALA A 321 -8.08 -3.47 13.00
N THR A 322 -7.50 -4.69 12.99
CA THR A 322 -8.26 -5.93 12.84
C THR A 322 -9.20 -6.17 14.02
N SER A 323 -8.72 -6.00 15.25
CA SER A 323 -9.59 -6.11 16.42
C SER A 323 -10.81 -5.18 16.30
N LYS A 324 -10.57 -3.95 15.86
CA LYS A 324 -11.61 -2.93 15.71
C LYS A 324 -12.61 -3.26 14.59
N VAL A 325 -12.13 -3.71 13.41
CA VAL A 325 -13.05 -4.07 12.32
C VAL A 325 -13.88 -5.32 12.64
N LEU A 326 -13.29 -6.34 13.28
CA LEU A 326 -14.04 -7.52 13.71
C LEU A 326 -15.13 -7.15 14.74
N GLN A 327 -14.80 -6.28 15.69
CA GLN A 327 -15.79 -5.78 16.64
C GLN A 327 -16.90 -4.98 15.97
N ASN A 328 -16.55 -4.08 15.05
CA ASN A 328 -17.50 -3.23 14.34
C ASN A 328 -18.46 -4.05 13.46
N THR A 329 -17.97 -5.08 12.79
CA THR A 329 -18.77 -5.94 11.90
C THR A 329 -19.49 -7.08 12.63
N GLY A 330 -19.08 -7.37 13.86
CA GLY A 330 -19.57 -8.51 14.65
C GLY A 330 -19.09 -9.85 14.11
N LEU A 331 -17.96 -9.86 13.39
CA LEU A 331 -17.33 -11.05 12.84
C LEU A 331 -16.23 -11.57 13.78
N ALA A 332 -15.95 -12.86 13.69
CA ALA A 332 -14.80 -13.50 14.29
C ALA A 332 -13.74 -13.82 13.23
N LEU A 333 -12.50 -14.05 13.67
CA LEU A 333 -11.41 -14.45 12.77
C LEU A 333 -11.72 -15.78 12.05
N SER A 334 -12.47 -16.67 12.70
CA SER A 334 -12.93 -17.96 12.16
C SER A 334 -13.89 -17.84 10.99
N ASP A 335 -14.61 -16.72 10.88
CA ASP A 335 -15.59 -16.51 9.80
C ASP A 335 -14.89 -16.16 8.47
N LEU A 336 -13.59 -15.90 8.50
CA LEU A 336 -12.82 -15.48 7.34
C LEU A 336 -12.34 -16.68 6.52
N THR A 337 -12.55 -16.59 5.21
CA THR A 337 -12.02 -17.52 4.20
C THR A 337 -10.57 -17.26 3.90
N LEU A 338 -10.16 -15.97 3.85
CA LEU A 338 -8.80 -15.52 3.56
C LEU A 338 -8.37 -14.41 4.50
N ILE A 339 -7.07 -14.34 4.73
CA ILE A 339 -6.40 -13.25 5.46
C ILE A 339 -5.20 -12.80 4.63
N ASP A 340 -5.23 -11.58 4.15
CA ASP A 340 -4.11 -10.96 3.45
C ASP A 340 -3.56 -9.81 4.29
N MET A 341 -2.35 -9.99 4.83
CA MET A 341 -1.64 -9.01 5.63
C MET A 341 -0.45 -8.47 4.86
N HIS A 342 -0.35 -7.16 4.79
CA HIS A 342 0.83 -6.51 4.23
C HIS A 342 2.11 -6.94 4.95
N GLU A 343 3.05 -7.49 4.19
CA GLU A 343 4.36 -7.94 4.65
C GLU A 343 5.41 -6.84 4.42
N ALA A 344 5.38 -5.76 5.21
CA ALA A 344 6.47 -4.77 5.13
C ALA A 344 7.80 -5.41 5.53
N PHE A 345 7.75 -6.25 6.56
CA PHE A 345 8.84 -7.08 7.07
C PHE A 345 8.26 -8.40 7.58
N ALA A 346 8.95 -9.50 7.38
CA ALA A 346 8.54 -10.78 7.95
C ALA A 346 8.44 -10.72 9.48
N ALA A 347 9.35 -10.00 10.12
CA ALA A 347 9.31 -9.74 11.57
C ALA A 347 8.00 -9.06 12.01
N GLN A 348 7.58 -8.03 11.30
CA GLN A 348 6.35 -7.29 11.57
C GLN A 348 5.11 -8.19 11.36
N ALA A 349 5.05 -8.92 10.27
CA ALA A 349 3.91 -9.79 9.98
C ALA A 349 3.76 -10.89 11.04
N LEU A 350 4.86 -11.59 11.38
CA LEU A 350 4.87 -12.63 12.40
C LEU A 350 4.56 -12.10 13.80
N ALA A 351 5.05 -10.90 14.16
CA ALA A 351 4.70 -10.27 15.42
C ALA A 351 3.18 -10.02 15.53
N ASN A 352 2.57 -9.50 14.46
CA ASN A 352 1.11 -9.32 14.43
C ASN A 352 0.36 -10.67 14.51
N VAL A 353 0.78 -11.69 13.75
CA VAL A 353 0.20 -13.06 13.83
C VAL A 353 0.26 -13.58 15.26
N LYS A 354 1.38 -13.44 15.95
CA LYS A 354 1.55 -13.84 17.34
C LYS A 354 0.64 -13.06 18.29
N MET A 355 0.45 -11.76 18.07
CA MET A 355 -0.41 -10.92 18.91
C MET A 355 -1.90 -11.19 18.68
N PHE A 356 -2.31 -11.66 17.52
CA PHE A 356 -3.69 -12.10 17.27
C PHE A 356 -4.11 -13.25 18.20
N ALA A 357 -3.17 -14.13 18.55
CA ALA A 357 -3.38 -15.29 19.42
C ALA A 357 -3.08 -15.03 20.90
N SER A 358 -2.71 -13.79 21.28
CA SER A 358 -2.29 -13.46 22.66
C SER A 358 -3.44 -12.91 23.49
N ASP A 359 -3.91 -13.67 24.48
CA ASP A 359 -4.89 -13.20 25.46
C ASP A 359 -4.35 -12.00 26.25
N LYS A 360 -3.07 -12.04 26.64
CA LYS A 360 -2.43 -10.93 27.35
C LYS A 360 -2.46 -9.65 26.53
N PHE A 361 -2.05 -9.71 25.27
CA PHE A 361 -2.07 -8.55 24.37
C PHE A 361 -3.50 -8.03 24.16
N ALA A 362 -4.46 -8.93 24.00
CA ALA A 362 -5.86 -8.58 23.82
C ALA A 362 -6.42 -7.81 25.02
N GLN A 363 -6.10 -8.25 26.24
CA GLN A 363 -6.56 -7.62 27.48
C GLN A 363 -5.88 -6.28 27.74
N GLU A 364 -4.56 -6.22 27.56
CA GLU A 364 -3.77 -5.03 27.88
C GLU A 364 -3.91 -3.92 26.82
N ASN A 365 -4.12 -4.28 25.55
CA ASN A 365 -4.00 -3.34 24.42
C ASN A 365 -5.26 -3.19 23.57
N LEU A 366 -6.11 -4.21 23.50
CA LEU A 366 -7.26 -4.22 22.58
C LEU A 366 -8.61 -4.05 23.27
N GLY A 367 -8.64 -3.98 24.61
CA GLY A 367 -9.88 -3.93 25.40
C GLY A 367 -10.76 -5.19 25.21
N ARG A 368 -10.16 -6.32 24.90
CA ARG A 368 -10.84 -7.61 24.70
C ARG A 368 -10.52 -8.54 25.87
N SER A 369 -11.47 -9.38 26.25
CA SER A 369 -11.24 -10.38 27.32
C SER A 369 -10.39 -11.58 26.86
N LYS A 370 -10.36 -11.83 25.54
CA LYS A 370 -9.60 -12.93 24.90
C LYS A 370 -8.99 -12.49 23.59
N ALA A 371 -8.00 -13.24 23.13
CA ALA A 371 -7.38 -13.13 21.83
C ALA A 371 -8.41 -13.14 20.68
N MET A 372 -8.02 -12.62 19.52
CA MET A 372 -8.83 -12.72 18.31
C MET A 372 -8.87 -14.17 17.80
N GLY A 373 -7.78 -14.91 18.01
CA GLY A 373 -7.62 -16.30 17.62
C GLY A 373 -6.29 -16.54 16.88
N GLU A 374 -5.97 -17.80 16.65
CA GLU A 374 -4.81 -18.19 15.84
C GLU A 374 -5.13 -18.01 14.35
N ILE A 375 -4.14 -17.55 13.60
CA ILE A 375 -4.23 -17.46 12.14
C ILE A 375 -3.89 -18.82 11.54
N ASP A 376 -4.83 -19.36 10.79
CA ASP A 376 -4.59 -20.50 9.91
C ASP A 376 -3.70 -20.06 8.74
N MET A 377 -2.48 -20.59 8.70
CA MET A 377 -1.51 -20.22 7.65
C MET A 377 -1.94 -20.67 6.25
N ASP A 378 -2.86 -21.63 6.11
CA ASP A 378 -3.42 -22.05 4.82
C ASP A 378 -4.42 -21.02 4.27
N LYS A 379 -4.88 -20.09 5.11
CA LYS A 379 -5.70 -18.93 4.72
C LYS A 379 -4.91 -17.63 4.61
N PHE A 380 -3.65 -17.62 5.05
CA PHE A 380 -2.82 -16.43 5.18
C PHE A 380 -1.96 -16.20 3.93
N ASN A 381 -2.10 -15.03 3.28
CA ASN A 381 -1.31 -14.60 2.13
C ASN A 381 -1.12 -15.72 1.09
N VAL A 382 -2.23 -16.37 0.70
CA VAL A 382 -2.24 -17.62 -0.09
C VAL A 382 -1.68 -17.49 -1.51
N LEU A 383 -1.53 -16.29 -2.00
CA LEU A 383 -0.90 -15.98 -3.29
C LEU A 383 0.48 -15.32 -3.13
N GLY A 384 1.05 -15.36 -1.92
CA GLY A 384 2.21 -14.57 -1.55
C GLY A 384 1.85 -13.14 -1.16
N GLY A 385 2.81 -12.38 -0.65
CA GLY A 385 2.61 -11.04 -0.13
C GLY A 385 3.64 -10.01 -0.62
N SER A 386 3.72 -8.89 0.07
CA SER A 386 4.53 -7.75 -0.35
C SER A 386 6.03 -8.00 -0.35
N ILE A 387 6.54 -8.95 0.42
CA ILE A 387 7.95 -9.36 0.35
C ILE A 387 8.26 -9.86 -1.05
N ALA A 388 7.36 -10.62 -1.66
CA ALA A 388 7.53 -11.16 -3.00
C ALA A 388 7.20 -10.15 -4.11
N TYR A 389 6.02 -9.50 -4.03
CA TYR A 389 5.57 -8.59 -5.09
C TYR A 389 6.28 -7.24 -5.06
N GLY A 390 6.70 -6.79 -3.88
CA GLY A 390 7.15 -5.42 -3.65
C GLY A 390 6.08 -4.53 -3.03
N HIS A 391 6.47 -3.28 -2.74
CA HIS A 391 5.66 -2.34 -1.99
C HIS A 391 5.82 -0.91 -2.53
N PRO A 392 5.07 -0.52 -3.57
CA PRO A 392 4.99 0.87 -3.97
C PRO A 392 4.04 1.63 -3.04
N PHE A 393 4.38 1.72 -1.78
CA PHE A 393 3.67 2.39 -0.67
C PHE A 393 2.16 2.57 -0.87
N ALA A 394 1.74 3.67 -1.54
CA ALA A 394 0.34 4.02 -1.73
C ALA A 394 -0.45 3.01 -2.57
N ALA A 395 0.17 2.26 -3.45
CA ALA A 395 -0.50 1.29 -4.34
C ALA A 395 -0.90 -0.01 -3.63
N THR A 396 -0.27 -0.32 -2.51
CA THR A 396 -0.33 -1.67 -1.89
C THR A 396 -1.75 -2.08 -1.49
N GLY A 397 -2.54 -1.20 -0.89
CA GLY A 397 -3.90 -1.56 -0.47
C GLY A 397 -4.83 -1.91 -1.64
N ALA A 398 -4.76 -1.16 -2.75
CA ALA A 398 -5.56 -1.44 -3.95
C ALA A 398 -5.14 -2.76 -4.62
N ARG A 399 -3.82 -3.09 -4.62
CA ARG A 399 -3.33 -4.41 -5.02
C ARG A 399 -3.92 -5.50 -4.15
N MET A 400 -3.86 -5.35 -2.83
CA MET A 400 -4.38 -6.34 -1.89
C MET A 400 -5.88 -6.57 -2.09
N MET A 401 -6.68 -5.50 -2.15
CA MET A 401 -8.12 -5.60 -2.41
C MET A 401 -8.43 -6.37 -3.70
N THR A 402 -7.75 -6.02 -4.79
CA THR A 402 -7.94 -6.67 -6.09
C THR A 402 -7.59 -8.15 -6.05
N GLN A 403 -6.42 -8.48 -5.52
CA GLN A 403 -5.91 -9.85 -5.43
C GLN A 403 -6.81 -10.72 -4.56
N THR A 404 -7.18 -10.22 -3.39
CA THR A 404 -8.04 -10.93 -2.43
C THR A 404 -9.44 -11.20 -2.98
N LEU A 405 -10.07 -10.20 -3.60
CA LEU A 405 -11.40 -10.37 -4.18
C LEU A 405 -11.39 -11.39 -5.34
N ARG A 406 -10.38 -11.35 -6.20
CA ARG A 406 -10.22 -12.34 -7.27
C ARG A 406 -10.01 -13.75 -6.72
N GLU A 407 -9.24 -13.90 -5.65
CA GLU A 407 -9.03 -15.21 -5.02
C GLU A 407 -10.28 -15.71 -4.29
N LEU A 408 -11.03 -14.85 -3.59
CA LEU A 408 -12.33 -15.22 -3.02
C LEU A 408 -13.27 -15.72 -4.11
N LYS A 409 -13.34 -15.01 -5.24
CA LYS A 409 -14.19 -15.40 -6.37
C LYS A 409 -13.81 -16.79 -6.94
N ARG A 410 -12.49 -17.07 -7.06
CA ARG A 410 -12.01 -18.40 -7.48
C ARG A 410 -12.38 -19.52 -6.50
N ARG A 411 -12.55 -19.18 -5.21
CA ARG A 411 -12.93 -20.13 -4.15
C ARG A 411 -14.45 -20.27 -3.98
N GLY A 412 -15.25 -19.54 -4.76
CA GLY A 412 -16.72 -19.61 -4.67
C GLY A 412 -17.32 -18.64 -3.66
N GLY A 413 -16.59 -17.60 -3.29
CA GLY A 413 -17.07 -16.54 -2.39
C GLY A 413 -16.53 -16.64 -0.95
N GLY A 414 -17.05 -15.78 -0.08
CA GLY A 414 -16.72 -15.73 1.34
C GLY A 414 -16.26 -14.36 1.81
N LEU A 415 -15.68 -14.32 3.01
CA LEU A 415 -15.18 -13.13 3.67
C LEU A 415 -13.65 -13.16 3.73
N ALA A 416 -13.02 -12.01 3.52
CA ALA A 416 -11.58 -11.89 3.70
C ALA A 416 -11.20 -10.63 4.48
N LEU A 417 -10.11 -10.74 5.23
CA LEU A 417 -9.45 -9.62 5.88
C LEU A 417 -8.27 -9.15 5.02
N ASN A 418 -8.25 -7.87 4.66
CA ASN A 418 -7.04 -7.17 4.27
C ASN A 418 -6.57 -6.29 5.42
N THR A 419 -5.31 -6.37 5.82
CA THR A 419 -4.76 -5.53 6.88
C THR A 419 -3.33 -5.08 6.59
N ALA A 420 -3.00 -3.86 6.99
CA ALA A 420 -1.69 -3.28 6.75
C ALA A 420 -1.23 -2.42 7.93
N CYS A 421 0.08 -2.51 8.24
CA CYS A 421 0.77 -1.51 9.03
C CYS A 421 1.11 -0.30 8.15
N ALA A 422 1.33 0.84 8.77
CA ALA A 422 1.82 2.02 8.09
C ALA A 422 2.70 2.86 9.02
N ALA A 423 3.64 3.61 8.43
CA ALA A 423 4.49 4.56 9.16
C ALA A 423 3.63 5.53 9.98
N GLY A 424 4.19 6.06 11.07
CA GLY A 424 3.47 6.90 12.02
C GLY A 424 2.61 6.13 13.01
N GLY A 425 2.86 4.83 13.22
CA GLY A 425 2.08 3.98 14.12
C GLY A 425 0.66 3.72 13.62
N LEU A 426 0.43 3.81 12.31
CA LEU A 426 -0.90 3.65 11.74
C LEU A 426 -1.18 2.19 11.34
N GLY A 427 -2.45 1.84 11.29
CA GLY A 427 -2.94 0.56 10.82
C GLY A 427 -4.25 0.69 10.06
N ALA A 428 -4.45 -0.21 9.10
CA ALA A 428 -5.70 -0.35 8.38
C ALA A 428 -6.17 -1.81 8.40
N ALA A 429 -7.47 -2.02 8.47
CA ALA A 429 -8.10 -3.31 8.28
C ALA A 429 -9.41 -3.14 7.50
N MET A 430 -9.64 -4.00 6.54
CA MET A 430 -10.83 -4.01 5.71
C MET A 430 -11.34 -5.44 5.54
N ILE A 431 -12.63 -5.64 5.76
CA ILE A 431 -13.32 -6.89 5.43
C ILE A 431 -13.93 -6.76 4.05
N LEU A 432 -13.56 -7.66 3.19
CA LEU A 432 -14.08 -7.81 1.82
C LEU A 432 -15.00 -9.01 1.75
N GLU A 433 -16.01 -8.95 0.88
CA GLU A 433 -17.02 -9.98 0.71
C GLU A 433 -17.23 -10.30 -0.76
N VAL A 434 -17.32 -11.59 -1.09
CA VAL A 434 -17.75 -12.09 -2.41
C VAL A 434 -18.85 -13.12 -2.19
N GLU A 435 -19.94 -12.98 -2.94
CA GLU A 435 -21.07 -13.95 -2.94
C GLU A 435 -20.83 -15.15 -3.84
#